data_3a563580714fae68ad567c3ce690a639
#
_entry.id   3a563580714fae68ad567c3ce690a639
#
_cell.length_a   1.000
_cell.length_b   1.000
_cell.length_c   1.000
_cell.angle_alpha   90.00
_cell.angle_beta   90.00
_cell.angle_gamma   90.00
#
_symmetry.space_group_name_H-M   'P 1'
#
loop_
_entity.id
_entity.type
_entity.pdbx_description
1 polymer ?
#
loop_
_entity_poly.entity_id
_entity_poly.type
_entity_poly.pdbx_seq_one_letter_code
_entity_poly.pdbx_strand_id
1 'polypeptide(L)'
;MDIKVTENAKSKLYEMGVSEETFLRIGVKSGGCSGNTYDAILDDNMSEVDEVYFTDGNLRIVSDKVSSVFLDGLTVDFSNDLIEPGFRLTNLSLIHI
;
A
#
# COMPACT_ATOMS: atom_id res chain seq x y z
N MET A 1 1.35 14.35 -1.61
CA MET A 1 1.21 13.09 -0.86
C MET A 1 2.54 12.37 -0.84
N ASP A 2 2.96 11.93 0.32
CA ASP A 2 4.30 11.36 0.51
C ASP A 2 4.19 9.89 0.87
N ILE A 3 4.45 9.02 -0.11
CA ILE A 3 4.39 7.57 0.06
C ILE A 3 5.78 7.01 -0.23
N LYS A 4 6.27 6.13 0.62
CA LYS A 4 7.57 5.48 0.45
C LYS A 4 7.38 3.98 0.27
N VAL A 5 8.11 3.41 -0.67
CA VAL A 5 8.16 1.97 -0.88
C VAL A 5 9.61 1.55 -0.80
N THR A 6 9.92 0.66 0.14
CA THR A 6 11.30 0.20 0.33
C THR A 6 11.73 -0.69 -0.83
N GLU A 7 13.05 -0.86 -0.97
CA GLU A 7 13.59 -1.74 -2.03
C GLU A 7 13.11 -3.18 -1.86
N ASN A 8 13.02 -3.65 -0.63
CA ASN A 8 12.51 -4.99 -0.35
C ASN A 8 11.06 -5.14 -0.80
N ALA A 9 10.24 -4.13 -0.54
CA ALA A 9 8.84 -4.16 -0.96
C ALA A 9 8.72 -4.11 -2.47
N LYS A 10 9.50 -3.26 -3.14
CA LYS A 10 9.50 -3.19 -4.60
C LYS A 10 9.87 -4.53 -5.23
N SER A 11 10.96 -5.13 -4.77
CA SER A 11 11.41 -6.42 -5.30
C SER A 11 10.34 -7.47 -5.14
N LYS A 12 9.71 -7.51 -3.99
CA LYS A 12 8.66 -8.51 -3.73
C LYS A 12 7.43 -8.25 -4.59
N LEU A 13 7.04 -7.01 -4.78
CA LEU A 13 5.90 -6.67 -5.62
C LEU A 13 6.15 -7.09 -7.07
N TYR A 14 7.34 -6.87 -7.60
CA TYR A 14 7.67 -7.33 -8.95
C TYR A 14 7.68 -8.85 -9.06
N GLU A 15 8.16 -9.54 -8.02
CA GLU A 15 8.08 -11.01 -7.99
C GLU A 15 6.63 -11.50 -7.99
N MET A 16 5.74 -10.79 -7.34
CA MET A 16 4.34 -11.16 -7.24
C MET A 16 3.54 -10.88 -8.51
N GLY A 17 4.09 -10.09 -9.44
CA GLY A 17 3.46 -9.85 -10.72
C GLY A 17 3.05 -8.42 -11.00
N VAL A 18 3.55 -7.46 -10.24
CA VAL A 18 3.30 -6.05 -10.55
C VAL A 18 3.85 -5.73 -11.93
N SER A 19 3.06 -5.08 -12.76
CA SER A 19 3.39 -4.75 -14.13
C SER A 19 2.64 -3.49 -14.56
N GLU A 20 2.70 -3.18 -15.86
CA GLU A 20 1.94 -2.05 -16.39
C GLU A 20 0.43 -2.22 -16.21
N GLU A 21 -0.05 -3.45 -16.14
CA GLU A 21 -1.47 -3.75 -15.99
C GLU A 21 -1.88 -4.03 -14.55
N THR A 22 -0.97 -4.55 -13.75
CA THR A 22 -1.25 -4.96 -12.37
C THR A 22 -0.62 -3.97 -11.39
N PHE A 23 -1.44 -3.41 -10.53
CA PHE A 23 -1.02 -2.41 -9.56
C PHE A 23 -1.28 -2.89 -8.14
N LEU A 24 -0.68 -2.19 -7.17
CA LEU A 24 -0.95 -2.43 -5.76
C LEU A 24 -2.11 -1.54 -5.31
N ARG A 25 -3.18 -2.16 -4.87
CA ARG A 25 -4.34 -1.45 -4.32
C ARG A 25 -4.23 -1.44 -2.81
N ILE A 26 -4.26 -0.26 -2.23
CA ILE A 26 -4.24 -0.10 -0.78
C ILE A 26 -5.57 0.50 -0.33
N GLY A 27 -6.17 -0.15 0.65
CA GLY A 27 -7.38 0.33 1.28
C GLY A 27 -7.18 0.48 2.78
N VAL A 28 -8.10 1.16 3.43
CA VAL A 28 -8.08 1.33 4.88
C VAL A 28 -9.38 0.75 5.42
N LYS A 29 -9.24 -0.10 6.43
CA LYS A 29 -10.38 -0.68 7.13
C LYS A 29 -10.41 -0.20 8.56
N SER A 30 -11.60 0.04 9.08
CA SER A 30 -11.77 0.33 10.50
C SER A 30 -11.55 -0.94 11.29
N GLY A 31 -10.61 -0.91 12.22
CA GLY A 31 -10.17 -2.09 12.97
C GLY A 31 -10.73 -2.18 14.38
N GLY A 32 -11.99 -1.89 14.61
CA GLY A 32 -12.57 -2.00 15.92
C GLY A 32 -11.79 -1.24 16.99
N CYS A 33 -11.37 -1.93 18.04
CA CYS A 33 -10.64 -1.30 19.16
C CYS A 33 -9.24 -0.87 18.82
N SER A 34 -8.64 -1.42 17.77
CA SER A 34 -7.24 -1.12 17.43
C SER A 34 -7.08 0.00 16.41
N GLY A 35 -8.17 0.61 15.97
CA GLY A 35 -8.12 1.69 15.00
C GLY A 35 -8.11 1.21 13.57
N ASN A 36 -7.53 2.01 12.67
CA ASN A 36 -7.52 1.70 11.26
C ASN A 36 -6.39 0.75 10.90
N THR A 37 -6.67 -0.16 9.97
CA THR A 37 -5.65 -1.05 9.42
C THR A 37 -5.61 -0.89 7.91
N TYR A 38 -4.43 -1.09 7.35
CA TYR A 38 -4.25 -1.07 5.91
C TYR A 38 -4.45 -2.45 5.33
N ASP A 39 -5.02 -2.48 4.13
CA ASP A 39 -5.20 -3.69 3.36
C ASP A 39 -4.56 -3.48 1.98
N ALA A 40 -3.77 -4.43 1.54
CA ALA A 40 -3.04 -4.30 0.28
C ALA A 40 -3.22 -5.56 -0.56
N ILE A 41 -3.66 -5.38 -1.80
CA ILE A 41 -3.82 -6.47 -2.76
C ILE A 41 -3.30 -6.04 -4.12
N LEU A 42 -2.96 -7.01 -4.95
CA LEU A 42 -2.67 -6.77 -6.35
C LEU A 42 -3.97 -6.82 -7.14
N ASP A 43 -4.17 -5.87 -8.03
CA ASP A 43 -5.39 -5.77 -8.81
C ASP A 43 -5.05 -5.22 -10.20
N ASP A 44 -5.90 -5.50 -11.17
CA ASP A 44 -5.72 -5.01 -12.53
C ASP A 44 -6.94 -4.23 -13.03
N ASN A 45 -7.90 -3.95 -12.17
CA ASN A 45 -9.15 -3.33 -12.55
C ASN A 45 -9.38 -2.03 -11.77
N MET A 46 -9.20 -0.90 -12.44
CA MET A 46 -9.46 0.41 -11.86
C MET A 46 -10.92 0.82 -12.07
N SER A 47 -11.54 1.30 -11.00
CA SER A 47 -12.87 1.88 -11.08
C SER A 47 -12.79 3.40 -11.18
N GLU A 48 -13.94 4.04 -11.38
CA GLU A 48 -14.00 5.50 -11.50
C GLU A 48 -13.57 6.24 -10.23
N VAL A 49 -13.71 5.60 -9.09
CA VAL A 49 -13.32 6.20 -7.79
C VAL A 49 -11.86 5.99 -7.44
N ASP A 50 -11.15 5.19 -8.21
CA ASP A 50 -9.75 4.88 -7.96
C ASP A 50 -8.83 5.90 -8.60
N GLU A 51 -7.75 6.22 -7.91
CA GLU A 51 -6.71 7.10 -8.42
C GLU A 51 -5.33 6.54 -8.10
N VAL A 52 -4.36 6.86 -8.93
CA VAL A 52 -2.97 6.49 -8.71
C VAL A 52 -2.32 7.55 -7.82
N TYR A 53 -1.80 7.13 -6.68
CA TYR A 53 -1.18 8.05 -5.72
C TYR A 53 0.33 7.93 -5.65
N PHE A 54 0.90 6.89 -6.22
CA PHE A 54 2.34 6.68 -6.26
C PHE A 54 2.70 5.95 -7.54
N THR A 55 3.78 6.37 -8.18
CA THR A 55 4.29 5.73 -9.39
C THR A 55 5.81 5.65 -9.31
N ASP A 56 6.36 4.46 -9.56
CA ASP A 56 7.79 4.24 -9.68
C ASP A 56 8.01 3.15 -10.73
N GLY A 57 8.32 3.57 -11.95
CA GLY A 57 8.40 2.65 -13.07
C GLY A 57 7.03 2.02 -13.34
N ASN A 58 6.96 0.70 -13.32
CA ASN A 58 5.71 -0.02 -13.48
C ASN A 58 4.95 -0.21 -12.18
N LEU A 59 5.57 0.13 -11.06
CA LEU A 59 4.91 0.02 -9.76
C LEU A 59 4.00 1.23 -9.55
N ARG A 60 2.72 0.96 -9.35
CA ARG A 60 1.73 1.99 -9.05
C ARG A 60 0.97 1.61 -7.79
N ILE A 61 0.69 2.58 -6.97
CA ILE A 61 -0.17 2.40 -5.80
C ILE A 61 -1.47 3.15 -6.08
N VAL A 62 -2.57 2.41 -6.00
CA VAL A 62 -3.91 2.91 -6.32
C VAL A 62 -4.77 2.82 -5.07
N SER A 63 -5.61 3.81 -4.86
CA SER A 63 -6.56 3.80 -3.76
C SER A 63 -7.77 4.66 -4.12
N ASP A 64 -8.82 4.55 -3.33
CA ASP A 64 -9.97 5.44 -3.46
C ASP A 64 -9.74 6.73 -2.67
N LYS A 65 -10.61 7.72 -2.90
CA LYS A 65 -10.46 9.04 -2.25
C LYS A 65 -10.62 8.99 -0.75
N VAL A 66 -11.47 8.10 -0.25
CA VAL A 66 -11.70 7.98 1.19
C VAL A 66 -10.47 7.43 1.88
N SER A 67 -9.90 6.37 1.33
CA SER A 67 -8.69 5.76 1.88
C SER A 67 -7.46 6.63 1.68
N SER A 68 -7.44 7.46 0.64
CA SER A 68 -6.25 8.25 0.30
C SER A 68 -5.82 9.21 1.39
N VAL A 69 -6.76 9.68 2.21
CA VAL A 69 -6.40 10.60 3.31
C VAL A 69 -5.46 9.93 4.33
N PHE A 70 -5.41 8.62 4.35
CA PHE A 70 -4.54 7.87 5.25
C PHE A 70 -3.22 7.43 4.59
N LEU A 71 -3.04 7.73 3.30
CA LEU A 71 -1.84 7.31 2.58
C LEU A 71 -0.68 8.29 2.70
N ASP A 72 -0.94 9.53 3.08
CA ASP A 72 0.11 10.52 3.23
C ASP A 72 1.04 10.12 4.38
N GLY A 73 2.32 9.98 4.08
CA GLY A 73 3.30 9.51 5.05
C GLY A 73 3.40 8.00 5.18
N LEU A 74 2.70 7.26 4.31
CA LEU A 74 2.72 5.80 4.35
C LEU A 74 4.07 5.27 3.89
N THR A 75 4.57 4.26 4.59
CA THR A 75 5.73 3.48 4.19
C THR A 75 5.29 2.04 3.95
N VAL A 76 5.59 1.53 2.76
CA VAL A 76 5.35 0.13 2.40
C VAL A 76 6.67 -0.60 2.45
N ASP A 77 6.74 -1.62 3.28
CA ASP A 77 7.93 -2.44 3.46
C ASP A 77 7.55 -3.92 3.35
N PHE A 78 8.54 -4.76 3.09
CA PHE A 78 8.34 -6.21 3.07
C PHE A 78 9.38 -6.87 3.97
N SER A 79 8.91 -7.71 4.88
CA SER A 79 9.76 -8.44 5.79
C SER A 79 9.89 -9.89 5.36
N ASN A 80 11.12 -10.38 5.28
CA ASN A 80 11.43 -11.79 5.03
C ASN A 80 11.58 -12.58 6.32
N ASP A 81 11.08 -12.05 7.42
CA ASP A 81 11.16 -12.71 8.71
C ASP A 81 10.51 -14.08 8.64
N LEU A 82 11.19 -15.09 9.15
CA LEU A 82 10.69 -16.46 9.14
C LEU A 82 9.43 -16.63 10.01
N ILE A 83 9.27 -15.75 10.99
CA ILE A 83 8.14 -15.83 11.92
C ILE A 83 6.91 -15.14 11.34
N GLU A 84 7.10 -13.96 10.78
CA GLU A 84 5.99 -13.18 10.20
C GLU A 84 6.40 -12.56 8.86
N PRO A 85 6.49 -13.36 7.78
CA PRO A 85 6.77 -12.80 6.48
C PRO A 85 5.56 -12.02 5.97
N GLY A 86 5.79 -10.92 5.29
CA GLY A 86 4.71 -10.16 4.69
C GLY A 86 4.99 -8.69 4.57
N PHE A 87 4.03 -7.99 3.99
CA PHE A 87 4.09 -6.55 3.84
C PHE A 87 3.77 -5.85 5.15
N ARG A 88 4.51 -4.79 5.41
CA ARG A 88 4.26 -3.92 6.54
C ARG A 88 3.93 -2.54 6.01
N LEU A 89 2.76 -2.06 6.35
CA LEU A 89 2.30 -0.74 5.98
C LEU A 89 2.22 0.10 7.25
N THR A 90 3.09 1.08 7.34
CA THR A 90 3.16 1.92 8.53
C THR A 90 3.00 3.38 8.15
N ASN A 91 2.34 4.13 9.01
CA ASN A 91 2.18 5.56 8.80
C ASN A 91 2.37 6.27 10.13
N LEU A 92 3.49 6.98 10.25
CA LEU A 92 3.85 7.65 11.49
C LEU A 92 2.87 8.76 11.86
N SER A 93 2.21 9.35 10.88
CA SER A 93 1.26 10.42 11.16
C SER A 93 -0.01 9.93 11.85
N LEU A 94 -0.29 8.63 11.80
CA LEU A 94 -1.45 8.05 12.47
C LEU A 94 -1.17 7.60 13.90
N ILE A 95 0.09 7.59 14.31
CA ILE A 95 0.49 7.10 15.63
C ILE A 95 0.17 8.11 16.73
N HIS A 96 0.00 9.35 16.37
CA HIS A 96 -0.19 10.45 17.32
C HIS A 96 -1.64 10.75 17.65
N ILE A 97 -2.51 9.88 17.33
CA ILE A 97 -3.94 10.08 17.59
C ILE A 97 -4.29 9.75 19.02
#